data_f9f20a8b366505692a5386801a791893
#
_entry.id   f9f20a8b366505692a5386801a791893
#
_cell.length_a   1.000
_cell.length_b   1.000
_cell.length_c   1.000
_cell.angle_alpha   90.00
_cell.angle_beta   90.00
_cell.angle_gamma   90.00
#
_symmetry.space_group_name_H-M   'P 1'
#
loop_
_entity.id
_entity.type
_entity.pdbx_description
1 polymer ?
#
loop_
_entity_poly.entity_id
_entity_poly.type
_entity_poly.pdbx_seq_one_letter_code
_entity_poly.pdbx_strand_id
1 'polypeptide(L)'
;MKKLQFGLLLCVGLLASACTTNINPDTYSVGSTRTAQRSVSGVIVGARPVNVEGTHQTGTLIGAAAGGVAGSAIGGSSRANILGAIGGAVLGGIAGNMVEKGITNQTGVEYTVRTNSGETVTLVQGTSPTFAVGQKVLIVYGKEARLIADTAQ
;
A
#
# COMPACT_ATOMS: atom_id res chain seq x y z
N MET A 1 -30.70 22.41 8.67
CA MET A 1 -29.30 22.25 9.13
C MET A 1 -28.97 20.81 9.45
N LYS A 2 -29.73 20.04 10.24
CA LYS A 2 -29.46 18.62 10.57
C LYS A 2 -29.37 17.69 9.35
N LYS A 3 -30.21 17.88 8.32
CA LYS A 3 -30.17 17.03 7.09
C LYS A 3 -28.91 17.25 6.25
N LEU A 4 -28.37 18.49 6.24
CA LEU A 4 -27.14 18.82 5.53
C LEU A 4 -25.89 18.21 6.24
N GLN A 5 -25.91 18.22 7.57
CA GLN A 5 -24.85 17.59 8.38
C GLN A 5 -24.84 16.06 8.22
N PHE A 6 -26.04 15.45 8.13
CA PHE A 6 -26.13 13.99 7.90
C PHE A 6 -25.63 13.57 6.50
N GLY A 7 -25.92 14.38 5.47
CA GLY A 7 -25.40 14.17 4.13
C GLY A 7 -23.88 14.30 4.05
N LEU A 8 -23.31 15.27 4.76
CA LEU A 8 -21.86 15.47 4.82
C LEU A 8 -21.14 14.31 5.54
N LEU A 9 -21.72 13.82 6.63
CA LEU A 9 -21.19 12.67 7.37
C LEU A 9 -21.24 11.38 6.54
N LEU A 10 -22.29 11.20 5.76
CA LEU A 10 -22.43 10.03 4.87
C LEU A 10 -21.44 10.07 3.72
N CYS A 11 -21.18 11.24 3.12
CA CYS A 11 -20.15 11.41 2.08
C CYS A 11 -18.74 11.15 2.60
N VAL A 12 -18.42 11.59 3.81
CA VAL A 12 -17.08 11.34 4.42
C VAL A 12 -16.89 9.84 4.71
N GLY A 13 -17.94 9.14 5.12
CA GLY A 13 -17.89 7.69 5.36
C GLY A 13 -17.66 6.85 4.09
N LEU A 14 -18.17 7.29 2.94
CA LEU A 14 -18.01 6.59 1.66
C LEU A 14 -16.63 6.79 1.03
N LEU A 15 -15.91 7.86 1.38
CA LEU A 15 -14.56 8.13 0.89
C LEU A 15 -13.46 7.35 1.63
N ALA A 16 -13.81 6.71 2.75
CA ALA A 16 -12.87 5.92 3.56
C ALA A 16 -12.57 4.51 2.99
N SER A 17 -13.03 4.18 1.78
CA SER A 17 -12.62 2.95 1.07
C SER A 17 -11.17 3.10 0.59
N ALA A 18 -10.23 3.14 1.53
CA ALA A 18 -8.81 3.22 1.25
C ALA A 18 -8.39 1.97 0.47
N CYS A 19 -7.81 2.18 -0.71
CA CYS A 19 -7.14 1.13 -1.47
C CYS A 19 -5.92 0.66 -0.66
N THR A 20 -6.06 -0.42 0.09
CA THR A 20 -4.92 -1.07 0.73
C THR A 20 -4.11 -1.78 -0.36
N THR A 21 -2.84 -1.43 -0.48
CA THR A 21 -1.91 -2.17 -1.36
C THR A 21 -1.76 -3.57 -0.81
N ASN A 22 -2.15 -4.57 -1.58
CA ASN A 22 -2.05 -5.97 -1.17
C ASN A 22 -0.68 -6.52 -1.56
N ILE A 23 0.16 -6.84 -0.57
CA ILE A 23 1.48 -7.46 -0.75
C ILE A 23 1.44 -9.00 -0.62
N ASN A 24 0.26 -9.60 -0.65
CA ASN A 24 0.09 -11.05 -0.59
C ASN A 24 0.47 -11.67 -1.95
N PRO A 25 1.41 -12.63 -1.98
CA PRO A 25 1.90 -13.28 -3.21
C PRO A 25 0.83 -14.11 -3.94
N ASP A 26 -0.24 -14.52 -3.27
CA ASP A 26 -1.32 -15.31 -3.86
C ASP A 26 -2.38 -14.44 -4.60
N THR A 27 -2.23 -13.12 -4.53
CA THR A 27 -3.14 -12.19 -5.20
C THR A 27 -2.55 -11.68 -6.51
N TYR A 28 -3.22 -11.98 -7.62
CA TYR A 28 -2.85 -11.50 -8.94
C TYR A 28 -3.67 -10.28 -9.34
N SER A 29 -3.01 -9.25 -9.84
CA SER A 29 -3.71 -8.18 -10.52
C SER A 29 -4.26 -8.67 -11.88
N VAL A 30 -5.41 -8.14 -12.30
CA VAL A 30 -6.03 -8.53 -13.59
C VAL A 30 -5.06 -8.36 -14.76
N GLY A 31 -4.20 -7.34 -14.72
CA GLY A 31 -3.20 -7.08 -15.76
C GLY A 31 -2.01 -8.04 -15.76
N SER A 32 -1.81 -8.84 -14.71
CA SER A 32 -0.74 -9.85 -14.62
C SER A 32 -1.22 -11.27 -14.91
N THR A 33 -2.55 -11.46 -15.11
CA THR A 33 -3.11 -12.74 -15.54
C THR A 33 -2.80 -12.99 -17.01
N ARG A 34 -2.70 -14.26 -17.42
CA ARG A 34 -2.39 -14.68 -18.80
C ARG A 34 -0.99 -14.32 -19.30
N THR A 35 -0.10 -13.93 -18.39
CA THR A 35 1.30 -13.61 -18.73
C THR A 35 2.18 -14.74 -18.24
N ALA A 36 2.96 -15.35 -19.13
CA ALA A 36 3.97 -16.35 -18.73
C ALA A 36 5.09 -15.65 -17.95
N GLN A 37 5.41 -16.18 -16.78
CA GLN A 37 6.43 -15.65 -15.90
C GLN A 37 7.55 -16.70 -15.76
N ARG A 38 8.81 -16.23 -15.74
CA ARG A 38 9.97 -17.09 -15.48
C ARG A 38 10.01 -17.43 -14.00
N SER A 39 10.23 -18.69 -13.67
CA SER A 39 10.51 -19.15 -12.31
C SER A 39 11.88 -19.78 -12.19
N VAL A 40 12.50 -19.59 -11.03
CA VAL A 40 13.82 -20.15 -10.69
C VAL A 40 13.71 -20.81 -9.33
N SER A 41 14.12 -22.07 -9.24
CA SER A 41 14.14 -22.82 -7.98
C SER A 41 15.30 -22.37 -7.10
N GLY A 42 15.06 -22.38 -5.80
CA GLY A 42 16.06 -22.06 -4.79
C GLY A 42 15.66 -22.56 -3.40
N VAL A 43 16.53 -22.30 -2.44
CA VAL A 43 16.32 -22.65 -1.03
C VAL A 43 16.41 -21.38 -0.19
N ILE A 44 15.50 -21.21 0.76
CA ILE A 44 15.52 -20.10 1.70
C ILE A 44 16.70 -20.26 2.65
N VAL A 45 17.61 -19.30 2.66
CA VAL A 45 18.78 -19.27 3.56
C VAL A 45 18.63 -18.24 4.67
N GLY A 46 17.65 -17.34 4.57
CA GLY A 46 17.33 -16.36 5.60
C GLY A 46 15.90 -15.88 5.50
N ALA A 47 15.27 -15.58 6.65
CA ALA A 47 13.96 -14.98 6.74
C ALA A 47 13.92 -14.07 7.96
N ARG A 48 13.43 -12.83 7.78
CA ARG A 48 13.24 -11.88 8.89
C ARG A 48 11.99 -11.03 8.69
N PRO A 49 11.28 -10.69 9.77
CA PRO A 49 10.18 -9.75 9.68
C PRO A 49 10.69 -8.35 9.35
N VAL A 50 9.94 -7.63 8.53
CA VAL A 50 10.23 -6.24 8.16
C VAL A 50 8.93 -5.43 8.13
N ASN A 51 9.06 -4.13 8.38
CA ASN A 51 7.95 -3.21 8.18
C ASN A 51 7.99 -2.71 6.73
N VAL A 52 6.88 -2.83 6.05
CA VAL A 52 6.66 -2.28 4.71
C VAL A 52 5.92 -0.97 4.86
N GLU A 53 6.58 0.12 4.50
CA GLU A 53 5.97 1.44 4.56
C GLU A 53 4.91 1.57 3.46
N GLY A 54 3.72 2.03 3.84
CA GLY A 54 2.63 2.26 2.91
C GLY A 54 2.86 3.47 1.99
N THR A 55 2.04 3.59 0.97
CA THR A 55 2.05 4.75 0.07
C THR A 55 1.55 5.99 0.80
N HIS A 56 2.07 7.19 0.44
CA HIS A 56 1.71 8.46 1.10
C HIS A 56 1.06 9.45 0.14
N GLN A 57 1.03 9.16 -1.14
CA GLN A 57 0.63 10.13 -2.16
C GLN A 57 -0.88 10.35 -2.22
N THR A 58 -1.65 9.30 -2.03
CA THR A 58 -3.11 9.33 -2.18
C THR A 58 -3.77 10.08 -1.04
N GLY A 59 -3.41 9.77 0.21
CA GLY A 59 -3.97 10.44 1.40
C GLY A 59 -3.58 11.90 1.47
N THR A 60 -2.34 12.25 1.09
CA THR A 60 -1.89 13.64 1.01
C THR A 60 -2.72 14.42 -0.02
N LEU A 61 -2.94 13.85 -1.21
CA LEU A 61 -3.69 14.52 -2.27
C LEU A 61 -5.16 14.70 -1.93
N ILE A 62 -5.81 13.64 -1.42
CA ILE A 62 -7.21 13.67 -0.99
C ILE A 62 -7.39 14.60 0.20
N GLY A 63 -6.49 14.53 1.19
CA GLY A 63 -6.53 15.38 2.37
C GLY A 63 -6.33 16.87 2.02
N ALA A 64 -5.41 17.19 1.11
CA ALA A 64 -5.20 18.54 0.63
C ALA A 64 -6.42 19.08 -0.15
N ALA A 65 -7.03 18.28 -1.01
CA ALA A 65 -8.21 18.66 -1.76
C ALA A 65 -9.42 18.90 -0.81
N ALA A 66 -9.70 17.97 0.08
CA ALA A 66 -10.79 18.08 1.05
C ALA A 66 -10.55 19.25 2.03
N GLY A 67 -9.34 19.41 2.54
CA GLY A 67 -8.96 20.52 3.41
C GLY A 67 -9.03 21.87 2.72
N GLY A 68 -8.64 21.94 1.45
CA GLY A 68 -8.73 23.16 0.64
C GLY A 68 -10.19 23.61 0.43
N VAL A 69 -11.08 22.67 0.08
CA VAL A 69 -12.53 22.95 -0.05
C VAL A 69 -13.13 23.36 1.27
N ALA A 70 -12.87 22.63 2.35
CA ALA A 70 -13.38 22.96 3.67
C ALA A 70 -12.84 24.31 4.17
N GLY A 71 -11.55 24.58 3.98
CA GLY A 71 -10.89 25.81 4.35
C GLY A 71 -11.44 27.04 3.60
N SER A 72 -11.79 26.87 2.32
CA SER A 72 -12.39 27.96 1.52
C SER A 72 -13.77 28.39 2.02
N ALA A 73 -14.47 27.54 2.76
CA ALA A 73 -15.79 27.83 3.31
C ALA A 73 -15.73 28.63 4.65
N ILE A 74 -14.55 28.80 5.24
CA ILE A 74 -14.39 29.42 6.58
C ILE A 74 -14.31 30.94 6.49
N GLY A 75 -14.12 31.54 5.33
CA GLY A 75 -13.93 32.98 5.16
C GLY A 75 -15.21 33.74 4.84
N GLY A 76 -15.32 34.96 5.34
CA GLY A 76 -16.40 35.91 4.98
C GLY A 76 -16.06 36.86 3.82
N SER A 77 -14.90 36.70 3.16
CA SER A 77 -14.47 37.52 2.01
C SER A 77 -13.61 36.68 1.07
N SER A 78 -13.52 37.10 -0.20
CA SER A 78 -12.73 36.39 -1.22
C SER A 78 -11.27 36.14 -0.82
N ARG A 79 -10.62 37.12 -0.12
CA ARG A 79 -9.25 36.98 0.35
C ARG A 79 -9.14 35.97 1.51
N ALA A 80 -10.09 36.02 2.45
CA ALA A 80 -10.15 35.08 3.58
C ALA A 80 -10.42 33.65 3.09
N ASN A 81 -11.27 33.47 2.08
CA ASN A 81 -11.55 32.16 1.48
C ASN A 81 -10.31 31.56 0.82
N ILE A 82 -9.51 32.37 0.12
CA ILE A 82 -8.26 31.91 -0.52
C ILE A 82 -7.23 31.49 0.56
N LEU A 83 -7.05 32.30 1.60
CA LEU A 83 -6.13 31.95 2.69
C LEU A 83 -6.59 30.71 3.46
N GLY A 84 -7.91 30.59 3.68
CA GLY A 84 -8.52 29.41 4.29
C GLY A 84 -8.34 28.16 3.44
N ALA A 85 -8.48 28.27 2.11
CA ALA A 85 -8.25 27.16 1.19
C ALA A 85 -6.78 26.68 1.21
N ILE A 86 -5.82 27.60 1.19
CA ILE A 86 -4.38 27.27 1.26
C ILE A 86 -4.04 26.61 2.60
N GLY A 87 -4.45 27.22 3.71
CA GLY A 87 -4.21 26.66 5.05
C GLY A 87 -4.86 25.31 5.25
N GLY A 88 -6.12 25.18 4.80
CA GLY A 88 -6.87 23.93 4.85
C GLY A 88 -6.25 22.84 3.99
N ALA A 89 -5.73 23.15 2.81
CA ALA A 89 -5.03 22.18 1.95
C ALA A 89 -3.74 21.65 2.60
N VAL A 90 -2.97 22.54 3.21
CA VAL A 90 -1.72 22.14 3.92
C VAL A 90 -2.04 21.23 5.11
N LEU A 91 -2.95 21.65 5.98
CA LEU A 91 -3.32 20.85 7.16
C LEU A 91 -4.00 19.55 6.77
N GLY A 92 -4.91 19.58 5.78
CA GLY A 92 -5.57 18.39 5.26
C GLY A 92 -4.62 17.41 4.59
N GLY A 93 -3.62 17.91 3.85
CA GLY A 93 -2.58 17.08 3.26
C GLY A 93 -1.71 16.37 4.31
N ILE A 94 -1.31 17.08 5.36
CA ILE A 94 -0.55 16.49 6.47
C ILE A 94 -1.40 15.45 7.20
N ALA A 95 -2.64 15.76 7.54
CA ALA A 95 -3.55 14.84 8.23
C ALA A 95 -3.84 13.60 7.36
N GLY A 96 -4.11 13.80 6.07
CA GLY A 96 -4.34 12.70 5.13
C GLY A 96 -3.15 11.76 5.00
N ASN A 97 -1.92 12.29 4.95
CA ASN A 97 -0.70 11.49 4.95
C ASN A 97 -0.55 10.66 6.24
N MET A 98 -0.81 11.26 7.41
CA MET A 98 -0.69 10.55 8.70
C MET A 98 -1.71 9.40 8.78
N VAL A 99 -2.94 9.62 8.34
CA VAL A 99 -3.98 8.58 8.29
C VAL A 99 -3.61 7.47 7.31
N GLU A 100 -3.14 7.81 6.10
CA GLU A 100 -2.74 6.83 5.11
C GLU A 100 -1.61 5.94 5.62
N LYS A 101 -0.57 6.52 6.23
CA LYS A 101 0.53 5.77 6.86
C LYS A 101 0.03 4.79 7.93
N GLY A 102 -0.90 5.22 8.77
CA GLY A 102 -1.46 4.38 9.83
C GLY A 102 -2.24 3.18 9.31
N ILE A 103 -2.87 3.31 8.14
CA ILE A 103 -3.71 2.27 7.54
C ILE A 103 -2.93 1.38 6.58
N THR A 104 -1.93 1.92 5.86
CA THR A 104 -1.23 1.22 4.77
C THR A 104 0.09 0.58 5.18
N ASN A 105 0.63 0.91 6.35
CA ASN A 105 1.81 0.21 6.88
C ASN A 105 1.49 -1.26 7.12
N GLN A 106 2.31 -2.14 6.56
CA GLN A 106 2.13 -3.58 6.63
C GLN A 106 3.39 -4.25 7.18
N THR A 107 3.19 -5.39 7.81
CA THR A 107 4.30 -6.27 8.17
C THR A 107 4.53 -7.24 7.02
N GLY A 108 5.76 -7.32 6.53
CA GLY A 108 6.19 -8.30 5.56
C GLY A 108 7.29 -9.20 6.12
N VAL A 109 7.68 -10.18 5.33
CA VAL A 109 8.86 -11.01 5.59
C VAL A 109 9.85 -10.82 4.44
N GLU A 110 11.07 -10.47 4.79
CA GLU A 110 12.19 -10.47 3.86
C GLU A 110 12.80 -11.86 3.83
N TYR A 111 12.81 -12.45 2.65
CA TYR A 111 13.41 -13.75 2.40
C TYR A 111 14.69 -13.60 1.58
N THR A 112 15.74 -14.28 2.02
CA THR A 112 16.97 -14.46 1.26
C THR A 112 16.98 -15.87 0.71
N VAL A 113 16.99 -16.01 -0.61
CA VAL A 113 16.91 -17.28 -1.32
C VAL A 113 18.22 -17.51 -2.08
N ARG A 114 18.82 -18.67 -1.91
CA ARG A 114 19.92 -19.14 -2.73
C ARG A 114 19.36 -19.98 -3.86
N THR A 115 19.56 -19.54 -5.09
CA THR A 115 19.12 -20.25 -6.29
C THR A 115 19.98 -21.47 -6.56
N ASN A 116 19.48 -22.39 -7.38
CA ASN A 116 20.24 -23.56 -7.79
C ASN A 116 21.49 -23.20 -8.64
N SER A 117 21.52 -21.99 -9.23
CA SER A 117 22.71 -21.45 -9.91
C SER A 117 23.76 -20.87 -8.96
N GLY A 118 23.48 -20.82 -7.65
CA GLY A 118 24.37 -20.25 -6.64
C GLY A 118 24.18 -18.74 -6.40
N GLU A 119 23.31 -18.09 -7.15
CA GLU A 119 22.97 -16.68 -6.95
C GLU A 119 22.12 -16.52 -5.69
N THR A 120 22.30 -15.39 -5.00
CA THR A 120 21.47 -15.05 -3.83
C THR A 120 20.53 -13.89 -4.20
N VAL A 121 19.24 -14.11 -4.00
CA VAL A 121 18.18 -13.14 -4.28
C VAL A 121 17.45 -12.83 -2.99
N THR A 122 17.21 -11.55 -2.71
CA THR A 122 16.44 -11.10 -1.56
C THR A 122 15.17 -10.42 -2.04
N LEU A 123 14.03 -10.76 -1.44
CA LEU A 123 12.74 -10.14 -1.73
C LEU A 123 11.87 -10.05 -0.48
N VAL A 124 10.93 -9.12 -0.48
CA VAL A 124 9.96 -8.91 0.59
C VAL A 124 8.57 -9.24 0.07
N GLN A 125 7.81 -9.99 0.86
CA GLN A 125 6.41 -10.28 0.57
C GLN A 125 5.58 -10.30 1.85
N GLY A 126 4.25 -10.41 1.72
CA GLY A 126 3.34 -10.51 2.85
C GLY A 126 3.62 -11.72 3.74
N THR A 127 3.00 -11.73 4.92
CA THR A 127 3.20 -12.78 5.93
C THR A 127 2.45 -14.08 5.63
N SER A 128 1.67 -14.15 4.56
CA SER A 128 0.93 -15.35 4.15
C SER A 128 1.08 -15.57 2.63
N PRO A 129 1.55 -16.74 2.18
CA PRO A 129 2.08 -17.86 2.97
C PRO A 129 3.45 -17.56 3.58
N THR A 130 3.77 -18.23 4.69
CA THR A 130 5.08 -18.14 5.34
C THR A 130 5.95 -19.32 4.93
N PHE A 131 7.23 -19.06 4.70
CA PHE A 131 8.21 -20.09 4.35
C PHE A 131 9.30 -20.19 5.40
N ALA A 132 9.76 -21.41 5.69
CA ALA A 132 10.82 -21.65 6.66
C ALA A 132 12.21 -21.61 6.01
N VAL A 133 13.24 -21.28 6.81
CA VAL A 133 14.64 -21.43 6.39
C VAL A 133 14.90 -22.90 6.07
N GLY A 134 15.57 -23.17 4.94
CA GLY A 134 15.79 -24.51 4.42
C GLY A 134 14.68 -25.02 3.48
N GLN A 135 13.54 -24.31 3.38
CA GLN A 135 12.45 -24.71 2.50
C GLN A 135 12.80 -24.43 1.03
N LYS A 136 12.43 -25.36 0.14
CA LYS A 136 12.53 -25.19 -1.32
C LYS A 136 11.39 -24.31 -1.81
N VAL A 137 11.70 -23.34 -2.64
CA VAL A 137 10.78 -22.37 -3.21
C VAL A 137 11.10 -22.09 -4.67
N LEU A 138 10.09 -21.56 -5.37
CA LEU A 138 10.26 -20.97 -6.70
C LEU A 138 10.19 -19.46 -6.58
N ILE A 139 11.20 -18.76 -7.08
CA ILE A 139 11.15 -17.32 -7.28
C ILE A 139 10.48 -17.10 -8.63
N VAL A 140 9.31 -16.49 -8.62
CA VAL A 140 8.57 -16.14 -9.83
C VAL A 140 8.88 -14.71 -10.19
N TYR A 141 9.50 -14.50 -11.34
CA TYR A 141 9.84 -13.19 -11.87
C TYR A 141 8.71 -12.68 -12.76
N GLY A 142 8.12 -11.55 -12.37
CA GLY A 142 7.07 -10.86 -13.10
C GLY A 142 7.20 -9.35 -12.92
N LYS A 143 6.09 -8.64 -13.07
CA LYS A 143 6.02 -7.22 -12.73
C LYS A 143 6.36 -7.00 -11.25
N GLU A 144 5.97 -7.94 -10.43
CA GLU A 144 6.32 -8.07 -9.02
C GLU A 144 6.88 -9.48 -8.80
N ALA A 145 8.07 -9.56 -8.22
CA ALA A 145 8.67 -10.85 -7.87
C ALA A 145 8.00 -11.42 -6.62
N ARG A 146 7.78 -12.75 -6.60
CA ARG A 146 7.21 -13.43 -5.44
C ARG A 146 7.78 -14.83 -5.26
N LEU A 147 7.64 -15.36 -4.05
CA LEU A 147 7.93 -16.75 -3.73
C LEU A 147 6.65 -17.57 -3.70
N ILE A 148 6.75 -18.77 -4.24
CA ILE A 148 5.76 -19.83 -4.07
C ILE A 148 6.47 -21.11 -3.61
N ALA A 149 5.73 -22.00 -2.93
CA ALA A 149 6.30 -23.29 -2.55
C ALA A 149 6.72 -24.09 -3.79
N ASP A 150 7.90 -24.69 -3.76
CA ASP A 150 8.29 -25.64 -4.79
C ASP A 150 7.65 -26.99 -4.45
N THR A 151 6.55 -27.30 -5.14
CA THR A 151 5.79 -28.54 -4.98
C THR A 151 6.18 -29.60 -6.01
N ALA A 152 7.13 -29.29 -6.90
CA ALA A 152 7.67 -30.26 -7.84
C ALA A 152 8.63 -31.21 -7.09
N GLN A 153 8.17 -32.43 -6.86
CA GLN A 153 8.99 -33.58 -6.39
C GLN A 153 9.50 -34.35 -7.57
#